data_e3f718e021a6134ff2efad927e90df76
#
_entry.id   e3f718e021a6134ff2efad927e90df76
#
_cell.length_a   1.000
_cell.length_b   1.000
_cell.length_c   1.000
_cell.angle_alpha   90.00
_cell.angle_beta   90.00
_cell.angle_gamma   90.00
#
_symmetry.space_group_name_H-M   'P 1'
#
loop_
_entity.id
_entity.type
_entity.pdbx_description
1 polymer ?
#
loop_
_entity_poly.entity_id
_entity_poly.type
_entity_poly.pdbx_seq_one_letter_code
_entity_poly.pdbx_strand_id
1 'polypeptide(L)'
;MNITSPNICSGRSVRSWYPSALLVLLSGFAACPPVVGETLYTVRQSYVVKDLPEGAGQVRGWFWMPEDRPEQRMLEFRVVEAPESLKVTRDPRYGRSWLYAEGTAGVGKPLRIVTEFKVLRSKVSGLADADRAGELTAEDRRAFAEELRLDEKHMEVTPTIQKIADDLAGNEKNPVVQARKFFDYVIAKSDHYSKFGSTPQGKCWGSASECLLGTGDCCTDQHALFIALCRARGIPCRLIYGSRLNPKNEGKDHDPGYRCWPKFYAPGLGWVPLDVSSGDTAGDRAAEWFGGLDDGRLEWAEGRDFDLEPRSSVRPDLVIRGWVEVDGKPHSAFDRVVNFSRDESPSMSRVGAVATERASTQVAVIGK
;
A
#
# COMPACT_ATOMS: atom_id res chain seq x y z
N MET A 1 37.52 -62.44 -1.65
CA MET A 1 37.10 -63.27 -0.50
C MET A 1 35.92 -62.57 0.07
N ASN A 2 34.66 -62.92 -0.30
CA ASN A 2 33.77 -63.89 0.31
C ASN A 2 33.80 -63.74 1.85
N ILE A 3 32.75 -63.43 2.58
CA ILE A 3 31.48 -64.16 2.73
C ILE A 3 30.53 -63.34 3.68
N THR A 4 29.30 -63.14 3.30
CA THR A 4 27.99 -63.46 3.84
C THR A 4 27.42 -62.72 5.06
N SER A 5 26.23 -62.23 4.84
CA SER A 5 25.14 -62.02 5.85
C SER A 5 24.77 -63.31 6.57
N PRO A 6 24.07 -63.26 7.68
CA PRO A 6 22.61 -63.36 7.63
C PRO A 6 21.79 -62.57 8.67
N ASN A 7 20.65 -62.15 8.21
CA ASN A 7 19.23 -62.24 8.68
C ASN A 7 18.89 -62.53 10.18
N ILE A 8 17.86 -61.81 10.58
CA ILE A 8 16.56 -62.25 11.12
C ILE A 8 16.13 -61.61 12.44
N CYS A 9 15.01 -60.88 12.33
CA CYS A 9 13.76 -60.90 13.07
C CYS A 9 13.54 -60.16 14.38
N SER A 10 12.40 -59.58 14.32
CA SER A 10 11.32 -59.37 15.31
C SER A 10 11.45 -58.06 16.11
N GLY A 11 10.64 -57.06 15.87
CA GLY A 11 9.22 -57.03 16.09
C GLY A 11 8.89 -56.58 17.52
N ARG A 12 8.69 -55.28 17.74
CA ARG A 12 7.72 -54.79 18.76
C ARG A 12 7.27 -53.37 18.37
N SER A 13 6.00 -53.25 18.00
CA SER A 13 5.26 -52.03 17.86
C SER A 13 5.07 -51.39 19.25
N VAL A 14 5.58 -50.18 19.41
CA VAL A 14 5.18 -49.33 20.52
C VAL A 14 4.20 -48.31 19.95
N ARG A 15 2.91 -48.52 20.22
CA ARG A 15 1.87 -47.52 19.99
C ARG A 15 2.07 -46.37 21.00
N SER A 16 2.57 -45.27 20.52
CA SER A 16 2.54 -44.00 21.24
C SER A 16 1.17 -43.37 21.05
N TRP A 17 0.39 -43.32 22.11
CA TRP A 17 -0.85 -42.55 22.21
C TRP A 17 -0.47 -41.11 22.52
N TYR A 18 -0.55 -40.24 21.52
CA TYR A 18 -0.64 -38.79 21.75
C TYR A 18 -2.10 -38.39 21.52
N PRO A 19 -2.73 -37.72 22.49
CA PRO A 19 -4.05 -37.13 22.25
C PRO A 19 -3.86 -35.95 21.29
N SER A 20 -4.53 -36.04 20.15
CA SER A 20 -4.64 -34.93 19.19
C SER A 20 -5.38 -33.76 19.89
N ALA A 21 -4.64 -32.82 20.42
CA ALA A 21 -5.18 -31.53 20.80
C ALA A 21 -5.60 -30.84 19.49
N LEU A 22 -6.90 -30.78 19.24
CA LEU A 22 -7.51 -30.02 18.18
C LEU A 22 -7.34 -28.54 18.54
N LEU A 23 -6.27 -27.90 18.05
CA LEU A 23 -6.07 -26.46 18.16
C LEU A 23 -7.06 -25.80 17.20
N VAL A 24 -8.24 -25.46 17.70
CA VAL A 24 -9.17 -24.58 16.99
C VAL A 24 -8.54 -23.19 17.01
N LEU A 25 -7.79 -22.86 15.98
CA LEU A 25 -7.44 -21.48 15.66
C LEU A 25 -8.73 -20.77 15.29
N LEU A 26 -9.36 -20.15 16.28
CA LEU A 26 -10.31 -19.07 16.06
C LEU A 26 -9.54 -17.90 15.46
N SER A 27 -9.35 -17.93 14.14
CA SER A 27 -9.00 -16.72 13.38
C SER A 27 -10.16 -15.75 13.59
N GLY A 28 -9.96 -14.80 14.50
CA GLY A 28 -10.85 -13.68 14.66
C GLY A 28 -10.95 -12.96 13.31
N PHE A 29 -12.11 -13.05 12.68
CA PHE A 29 -12.43 -12.18 11.55
C PHE A 29 -12.42 -10.76 12.09
N ALA A 30 -11.34 -10.02 11.81
CA ALA A 30 -11.33 -8.57 11.97
C ALA A 30 -12.52 -8.04 11.15
N ALA A 31 -13.43 -7.34 11.80
CA ALA A 31 -14.56 -6.71 11.13
C ALA A 31 -14.00 -5.70 10.14
N CYS A 32 -14.06 -5.99 8.85
CA CYS A 32 -13.75 -5.03 7.81
C CYS A 32 -14.77 -3.88 7.89
N PRO A 33 -14.34 -2.62 7.65
CA PRO A 33 -15.29 -1.51 7.53
C PRO A 33 -16.35 -1.84 6.47
N PRO A 34 -17.58 -1.33 6.62
CA PRO A 34 -18.69 -1.67 5.73
C PRO A 34 -18.37 -1.29 4.28
N VAL A 35 -18.38 -2.28 3.42
CA VAL A 35 -18.21 -2.13 1.97
C VAL A 35 -19.55 -1.77 1.35
N VAL A 36 -19.62 -0.64 0.65
CA VAL A 36 -20.82 -0.15 -0.01
C VAL A 36 -20.54 0.00 -1.50
N GLY A 37 -20.99 -0.97 -2.26
CA GLY A 37 -20.79 -1.00 -3.71
C GLY A 37 -19.38 -1.47 -4.11
N GLU A 38 -19.33 -2.13 -5.23
CA GLU A 38 -18.07 -2.60 -5.84
C GLU A 38 -18.03 -2.14 -7.29
N THR A 39 -16.87 -1.70 -7.75
CA THR A 39 -16.62 -1.34 -9.14
C THR A 39 -15.50 -2.21 -9.69
N LEU A 40 -15.78 -2.90 -10.80
CA LEU A 40 -14.78 -3.65 -11.54
C LEU A 40 -14.06 -2.71 -12.51
N TYR A 41 -12.74 -2.67 -12.40
CA TYR A 41 -11.87 -1.95 -13.32
C TYR A 41 -11.03 -2.93 -14.14
N THR A 42 -10.98 -2.70 -15.45
CA THR A 42 -9.95 -3.26 -16.34
C THR A 42 -8.91 -2.18 -16.56
N VAL A 43 -7.67 -2.46 -16.20
CA VAL A 43 -6.56 -1.49 -16.19
C VAL A 43 -5.41 -1.98 -17.06
N ARG A 44 -4.94 -1.12 -17.97
CA ARG A 44 -3.69 -1.29 -18.71
C ARG A 44 -2.68 -0.25 -18.22
N GLN A 45 -1.54 -0.69 -17.74
CA GLN A 45 -0.47 0.16 -17.25
C GLN A 45 0.81 -0.07 -18.05
N SER A 46 1.48 1.01 -18.42
CA SER A 46 2.78 0.94 -19.10
C SER A 46 3.80 1.85 -18.44
N TYR A 47 5.04 1.36 -18.42
CA TYR A 47 6.23 2.12 -18.02
C TYR A 47 7.20 2.15 -19.20
N VAL A 48 7.80 3.31 -19.45
CA VAL A 48 8.82 3.50 -20.48
C VAL A 48 9.93 4.38 -19.93
N VAL A 49 11.13 3.83 -19.80
CA VAL A 49 12.31 4.61 -19.40
C VAL A 49 12.80 5.41 -20.60
N LYS A 50 13.08 6.70 -20.41
CA LYS A 50 13.45 7.67 -21.44
C LYS A 50 14.77 8.37 -21.09
N ASP A 51 15.23 9.21 -22.00
CA ASP A 51 16.31 10.17 -21.82
C ASP A 51 17.53 9.55 -21.14
N LEU A 52 17.93 8.37 -21.62
CA LEU A 52 19.10 7.69 -21.12
C LEU A 52 20.36 8.52 -21.45
N PRO A 53 21.29 8.69 -20.49
CA PRO A 53 22.55 9.37 -20.75
C PRO A 53 23.34 8.71 -21.89
N GLU A 54 24.08 9.49 -22.65
CA GLU A 54 25.00 8.96 -23.66
C GLU A 54 26.04 8.04 -23.01
N GLY A 55 26.23 6.86 -23.57
CA GLY A 55 27.14 5.86 -23.01
C GLY A 55 26.63 5.14 -21.78
N ALA A 56 25.35 5.32 -21.39
CA ALA A 56 24.76 4.57 -20.30
C ALA A 56 24.89 3.05 -20.53
N GLY A 57 25.21 2.31 -19.49
CA GLY A 57 25.38 0.87 -19.50
C GLY A 57 24.15 0.13 -19.00
N GLN A 58 23.99 0.05 -17.69
CA GLN A 58 22.92 -0.70 -17.04
C GLN A 58 21.73 0.18 -16.69
N VAL A 59 20.53 -0.31 -17.00
CA VAL A 59 19.26 0.27 -16.53
C VAL A 59 18.57 -0.74 -15.62
N ARG A 60 18.13 -0.32 -14.45
CA ARG A 60 17.34 -1.14 -13.52
C ARG A 60 16.07 -0.39 -13.15
N GLY A 61 14.96 -1.10 -13.05
CA GLY A 61 13.69 -0.51 -12.69
C GLY A 61 12.87 -1.38 -11.73
N TRP A 62 12.26 -0.75 -10.73
CA TRP A 62 11.28 -1.33 -9.82
C TRP A 62 9.96 -0.58 -9.99
N PHE A 63 8.95 -1.29 -10.41
CA PHE A 63 7.66 -0.70 -10.76
C PHE A 63 6.54 -1.31 -9.92
N TRP A 64 5.47 -0.56 -9.78
CA TRP A 64 4.33 -0.97 -9.00
C TRP A 64 3.67 -2.25 -9.52
N MET A 65 3.40 -3.17 -8.62
CA MET A 65 2.55 -4.34 -8.87
C MET A 65 1.34 -4.26 -7.94
N PRO A 66 0.10 -4.21 -8.47
CA PRO A 66 -1.07 -4.21 -7.62
C PRO A 66 -1.24 -5.57 -6.93
N GLU A 67 -1.70 -5.56 -5.68
CA GLU A 67 -1.95 -6.75 -4.88
C GLU A 67 -3.32 -6.68 -4.21
N ASP A 68 -3.78 -7.81 -3.65
CA ASP A 68 -4.99 -7.86 -2.85
C ASP A 68 -4.89 -7.00 -1.60
N ARG A 69 -5.99 -6.33 -1.27
CA ARG A 69 -6.22 -5.56 -0.04
C ARG A 69 -7.65 -5.81 0.41
N PRO A 70 -8.02 -5.48 1.65
CA PRO A 70 -9.41 -5.63 2.10
C PRO A 70 -10.44 -4.99 1.17
N GLU A 71 -10.12 -3.81 0.63
CA GLU A 71 -10.99 -3.07 -0.28
C GLU A 71 -10.57 -3.14 -1.76
N GLN A 72 -9.65 -4.04 -2.09
CA GLN A 72 -9.11 -4.23 -3.44
C GLN A 72 -8.86 -5.70 -3.70
N ARG A 73 -9.60 -6.31 -4.61
CA ARG A 73 -9.42 -7.71 -4.99
C ARG A 73 -8.93 -7.82 -6.43
N MET A 74 -7.76 -8.42 -6.60
CA MET A 74 -7.21 -8.72 -7.92
C MET A 74 -7.89 -9.95 -8.48
N LEU A 75 -8.44 -9.84 -9.69
CA LEU A 75 -9.11 -10.96 -10.37
C LEU A 75 -8.22 -11.56 -11.44
N GLU A 76 -7.51 -10.71 -12.18
CA GLU A 76 -6.63 -11.10 -13.27
C GLU A 76 -5.39 -10.20 -13.26
N PHE A 77 -4.24 -10.77 -13.60
CA PHE A 77 -3.01 -10.01 -13.83
C PHE A 77 -2.20 -10.69 -14.92
N ARG A 78 -1.77 -9.92 -15.92
CA ARG A 78 -0.90 -10.43 -17.00
C ARG A 78 0.15 -9.41 -17.40
N VAL A 79 1.31 -9.87 -17.78
CA VAL A 79 2.35 -9.08 -18.43
C VAL A 79 2.12 -9.18 -19.94
N VAL A 80 1.94 -8.03 -20.60
CA VAL A 80 1.69 -7.93 -22.05
C VAL A 80 2.99 -7.75 -22.81
N GLU A 81 3.90 -6.95 -22.23
CA GLU A 81 5.21 -6.66 -22.81
C GLU A 81 6.21 -6.43 -21.68
N ALA A 82 7.35 -7.05 -21.75
CA ALA A 82 8.45 -6.82 -20.81
C ALA A 82 9.76 -7.35 -21.39
N PRO A 83 10.94 -6.91 -20.86
CA PRO A 83 12.21 -7.56 -21.13
C PRO A 83 12.24 -8.95 -20.47
N GLU A 84 13.11 -9.83 -21.01
CA GLU A 84 13.29 -11.20 -20.48
C GLU A 84 13.76 -11.22 -19.01
N SER A 85 14.39 -10.14 -18.56
CA SER A 85 14.87 -9.97 -17.18
C SER A 85 13.74 -9.71 -16.17
N LEU A 86 12.48 -9.51 -16.62
CA LEU A 86 11.36 -9.21 -15.71
C LEU A 86 11.18 -10.31 -14.69
N LYS A 87 11.10 -9.92 -13.44
CA LYS A 87 10.74 -10.79 -12.32
C LYS A 87 9.93 -10.04 -11.27
N VAL A 88 9.16 -10.78 -10.50
CA VAL A 88 8.51 -10.24 -9.31
C VAL A 88 9.48 -10.36 -8.15
N THR A 89 9.71 -9.25 -7.46
CA THR A 89 10.52 -9.19 -6.24
C THR A 89 9.67 -8.70 -5.09
N ARG A 90 10.18 -8.79 -3.87
CA ARG A 90 9.41 -8.41 -2.68
C ARG A 90 10.28 -7.54 -1.77
N ASP A 91 9.72 -6.41 -1.36
CA ASP A 91 10.33 -5.58 -0.34
C ASP A 91 10.35 -6.34 1.00
N PRO A 92 11.52 -6.55 1.62
CA PRO A 92 11.63 -7.34 2.83
C PRO A 92 11.00 -6.67 4.05
N ARG A 93 10.83 -5.34 4.04
CA ARG A 93 10.29 -4.58 5.15
C ARG A 93 8.77 -4.61 5.21
N TYR A 94 8.12 -4.29 4.08
CA TYR A 94 6.67 -4.22 4.00
C TYR A 94 6.05 -5.45 3.34
N GLY A 95 6.88 -6.35 2.79
CA GLY A 95 6.43 -7.55 2.12
C GLY A 95 5.66 -7.30 0.82
N ARG A 96 5.85 -6.12 0.17
CA ARG A 96 5.13 -5.73 -1.04
C ARG A 96 5.86 -6.17 -2.30
N SER A 97 5.09 -6.56 -3.30
CA SER A 97 5.61 -7.03 -4.57
C SER A 97 5.92 -5.88 -5.51
N TRP A 98 7.01 -6.04 -6.24
CA TRP A 98 7.48 -5.12 -7.28
C TRP A 98 7.73 -5.88 -8.58
N LEU A 99 7.47 -5.23 -9.69
CA LEU A 99 7.95 -5.67 -10.99
C LEU A 99 9.38 -5.12 -11.16
N TYR A 100 10.36 -5.99 -11.06
CA TYR A 100 11.76 -5.64 -11.31
C TYR A 100 12.17 -6.05 -12.71
N ALA A 101 12.84 -5.14 -13.41
CA ALA A 101 13.46 -5.44 -14.68
C ALA A 101 14.80 -4.72 -14.83
N GLU A 102 15.70 -5.30 -15.59
CA GLU A 102 16.99 -4.72 -15.94
C GLU A 102 17.28 -4.91 -17.41
N GLY A 103 18.16 -4.05 -17.95
CA GLY A 103 18.58 -4.09 -19.33
C GLY A 103 19.83 -3.25 -19.56
N THR A 104 20.32 -3.30 -20.80
CA THR A 104 21.45 -2.48 -21.23
C THR A 104 20.92 -1.26 -21.98
N ALA A 105 21.37 -0.08 -21.57
CA ALA A 105 21.04 1.16 -22.27
C ALA A 105 21.64 1.16 -23.69
N GLY A 106 20.97 1.83 -24.61
CA GLY A 106 21.53 2.11 -25.94
C GLY A 106 21.42 1.01 -26.99
N VAL A 107 20.94 -0.18 -26.66
CA VAL A 107 20.73 -1.24 -27.64
C VAL A 107 19.25 -1.24 -28.09
N GLY A 108 18.89 -0.26 -28.87
CA GLY A 108 17.70 -0.27 -29.73
C GLY A 108 16.32 -0.21 -29.08
N LYS A 109 16.13 -0.50 -27.79
CA LYS A 109 14.82 -0.45 -27.14
C LYS A 109 14.91 0.14 -25.73
N PRO A 110 14.05 1.12 -25.41
CA PRO A 110 13.91 1.57 -24.03
C PRO A 110 13.39 0.43 -23.14
N LEU A 111 13.76 0.44 -21.85
CA LEU A 111 13.15 -0.45 -20.88
C LEU A 111 11.64 -0.15 -20.82
N ARG A 112 10.85 -1.09 -21.29
CA ARG A 112 9.38 -0.97 -21.39
C ARG A 112 8.72 -2.16 -20.71
N ILE A 113 7.70 -1.87 -19.89
CA ILE A 113 6.86 -2.88 -19.25
C ILE A 113 5.41 -2.48 -19.47
N VAL A 114 4.60 -3.42 -19.93
CA VAL A 114 3.15 -3.24 -20.08
C VAL A 114 2.45 -4.37 -19.34
N THR A 115 1.55 -4.01 -18.45
CA THR A 115 0.71 -4.95 -17.70
C THR A 115 -0.76 -4.65 -17.92
N GLU A 116 -1.59 -5.68 -17.84
CA GLU A 116 -3.04 -5.56 -17.77
C GLU A 116 -3.57 -6.36 -16.60
N PHE A 117 -4.58 -5.82 -15.93
CA PHE A 117 -5.20 -6.48 -14.79
C PHE A 117 -6.66 -6.08 -14.62
N LYS A 118 -7.42 -6.96 -13.98
CA LYS A 118 -8.76 -6.67 -13.50
C LYS A 118 -8.75 -6.60 -11.99
N VAL A 119 -9.35 -5.54 -11.48
CA VAL A 119 -9.40 -5.29 -10.04
C VAL A 119 -10.80 -4.85 -9.63
N LEU A 120 -11.34 -5.54 -8.63
CA LEU A 120 -12.59 -5.16 -7.99
C LEU A 120 -12.25 -4.23 -6.82
N ARG A 121 -12.78 -3.02 -6.88
CA ARG A 121 -12.58 -2.00 -5.85
C ARG A 121 -13.88 -1.77 -5.09
N SER A 122 -13.77 -1.78 -3.78
CA SER A 122 -14.89 -1.51 -2.89
C SER A 122 -14.82 -0.08 -2.37
N LYS A 123 -15.95 0.62 -2.37
CA LYS A 123 -16.09 1.87 -1.64
C LYS A 123 -16.15 1.57 -0.15
N VAL A 124 -15.34 2.28 0.63
CA VAL A 124 -15.41 2.27 2.10
C VAL A 124 -16.18 3.49 2.54
N SER A 125 -17.22 3.33 3.35
CA SER A 125 -18.03 4.46 3.81
C SER A 125 -18.30 4.38 5.30
N GLY A 126 -17.75 5.36 6.01
CA GLY A 126 -17.97 5.58 7.43
C GLY A 126 -17.34 4.54 8.35
N LEU A 127 -17.40 4.83 9.62
CA LEU A 127 -17.02 3.95 10.72
C LEU A 127 -18.30 3.50 11.42
N ALA A 128 -18.83 2.36 10.98
CA ALA A 128 -19.77 1.65 11.84
C ALA A 128 -18.99 1.11 13.05
N ASP A 129 -19.58 1.18 14.21
CA ASP A 129 -19.03 0.56 15.44
C ASP A 129 -17.70 1.13 15.95
N ALA A 130 -17.45 2.43 15.82
CA ALA A 130 -16.26 3.08 16.40
C ALA A 130 -16.07 2.76 17.89
N ASP A 131 -17.17 2.57 18.62
CA ASP A 131 -17.18 2.21 20.05
C ASP A 131 -16.66 0.80 20.33
N ARG A 132 -16.54 -0.05 19.31
CA ARG A 132 -15.99 -1.42 19.42
C ARG A 132 -14.47 -1.46 19.39
N ALA A 133 -13.81 -0.34 19.10
CA ALA A 133 -12.35 -0.28 19.09
C ALA A 133 -11.80 -0.46 20.51
N GLY A 134 -11.05 -1.54 20.69
CA GLY A 134 -10.36 -1.85 21.94
C GLY A 134 -8.96 -1.24 22.05
N GLU A 135 -8.26 -1.56 23.14
CA GLU A 135 -6.84 -1.23 23.29
C GLU A 135 -5.97 -2.24 22.52
N LEU A 136 -4.81 -1.78 22.03
CA LEU A 136 -3.81 -2.63 21.38
C LEU A 136 -3.23 -3.64 22.39
N THR A 137 -3.24 -4.90 21.97
CA THR A 137 -2.57 -5.98 22.71
C THR A 137 -1.04 -5.89 22.56
N ALA A 138 -0.30 -6.63 23.39
CA ALA A 138 1.14 -6.78 23.21
C ALA A 138 1.50 -7.51 21.90
N GLU A 139 0.61 -8.36 21.40
CA GLU A 139 0.76 -9.03 20.12
C GLU A 139 0.59 -8.06 18.95
N ASP A 140 -0.44 -7.21 18.97
CA ASP A 140 -0.62 -6.14 17.97
C ASP A 140 0.60 -5.23 17.92
N ARG A 141 1.15 -4.83 19.07
CA ARG A 141 2.34 -3.97 19.13
C ARG A 141 3.58 -4.62 18.51
N ARG A 142 3.72 -5.94 18.64
CA ARG A 142 4.81 -6.67 17.97
C ARG A 142 4.55 -6.82 16.48
N ALA A 143 3.31 -7.15 16.10
CA ALA A 143 2.93 -7.34 14.71
C ALA A 143 3.04 -6.04 13.89
N PHE A 144 2.77 -4.89 14.51
CA PHE A 144 2.79 -3.58 13.87
C PHE A 144 3.96 -2.69 14.31
N ALA A 145 5.12 -3.31 14.61
CA ALA A 145 6.29 -2.58 15.09
C ALA A 145 6.77 -1.50 14.09
N GLU A 146 6.68 -1.78 12.78
CA GLU A 146 7.03 -0.81 11.74
C GLU A 146 6.08 0.38 11.70
N GLU A 147 4.78 0.15 11.85
CA GLU A 147 3.75 1.19 11.86
C GLU A 147 3.67 1.97 13.17
N LEU A 148 4.41 1.53 14.18
CA LEU A 148 4.57 2.20 15.47
C LEU A 148 5.90 2.94 15.62
N ARG A 149 6.77 2.92 14.61
CA ARG A 149 8.07 3.60 14.66
C ARG A 149 7.91 5.11 14.86
N LEU A 150 8.70 5.65 15.77
CA LEU A 150 8.70 7.08 16.11
C LEU A 150 9.78 7.88 15.37
N ASP A 151 10.72 7.18 14.70
CA ASP A 151 11.91 7.73 14.06
C ASP A 151 11.92 7.59 12.54
N GLU A 152 10.77 7.29 11.93
CA GLU A 152 10.70 7.17 10.48
C GLU A 152 10.90 8.52 9.82
N LYS A 153 11.84 8.58 8.86
CA LYS A 153 12.24 9.80 8.17
C LYS A 153 11.03 10.59 7.66
N HIS A 154 11.01 11.89 7.95
CA HIS A 154 9.93 12.82 7.64
C HIS A 154 8.60 12.60 8.39
N MET A 155 8.48 11.51 9.14
CA MET A 155 7.33 11.22 10.01
C MET A 155 7.77 11.04 11.48
N GLU A 156 8.92 11.63 11.84
CA GLU A 156 9.47 11.55 13.20
C GLU A 156 8.51 12.19 14.20
N VAL A 157 8.33 11.49 15.31
CA VAL A 157 7.61 12.02 16.47
C VAL A 157 8.54 12.92 17.26
N THR A 158 8.55 14.20 16.93
CA THR A 158 9.30 15.21 17.69
C THR A 158 8.65 15.51 19.04
N PRO A 159 9.36 16.10 20.01
CA PRO A 159 8.75 16.53 21.27
C PRO A 159 7.52 17.43 21.09
N THR A 160 7.53 18.28 20.06
CA THR A 160 6.38 19.12 19.74
C THR A 160 5.19 18.28 19.26
N ILE A 161 5.39 17.34 18.36
CA ILE A 161 4.34 16.44 17.87
C ILE A 161 3.80 15.56 19.01
N GLN A 162 4.68 15.04 19.88
CA GLN A 162 4.29 14.28 21.06
C GLN A 162 3.37 15.11 21.96
N LYS A 163 3.78 16.35 22.27
CA LYS A 163 2.97 17.24 23.11
C LYS A 163 1.61 17.52 22.50
N ILE A 164 1.54 17.79 21.20
CA ILE A 164 0.27 18.04 20.50
C ILE A 164 -0.63 16.81 20.57
N ALA A 165 -0.08 15.62 20.33
CA ALA A 165 -0.84 14.38 20.39
C ALA A 165 -1.38 14.11 21.82
N ASP A 166 -0.57 14.40 22.85
CA ASP A 166 -0.98 14.24 24.25
C ASP A 166 -2.07 15.25 24.65
N ASP A 167 -1.93 16.51 24.25
CA ASP A 167 -2.91 17.57 24.52
C ASP A 167 -4.27 17.26 23.86
N LEU A 168 -4.25 16.80 22.59
CA LEU A 168 -5.47 16.46 21.86
C LEU A 168 -6.14 15.19 22.39
N ALA A 169 -5.37 14.16 22.65
CA ALA A 169 -5.91 12.88 23.11
C ALA A 169 -6.37 12.96 24.58
N GLY A 170 -5.64 13.66 25.43
CA GLY A 170 -5.90 13.69 26.87
C GLY A 170 -5.92 12.27 27.45
N ASN A 171 -6.99 11.94 28.19
CA ASN A 171 -7.21 10.62 28.78
C ASN A 171 -7.97 9.64 27.87
N GLU A 172 -8.26 10.01 26.65
CA GLU A 172 -8.96 9.14 25.69
C GLU A 172 -8.12 7.89 25.39
N LYS A 173 -8.77 6.71 25.39
CA LYS A 173 -8.15 5.42 25.14
C LYS A 173 -8.57 4.81 23.80
N ASN A 174 -9.78 5.18 23.31
CA ASN A 174 -10.27 4.68 22.03
C ASN A 174 -9.44 5.25 20.87
N PRO A 175 -8.73 4.40 20.09
CA PRO A 175 -7.86 4.86 19.01
C PRO A 175 -8.63 5.59 17.89
N VAL A 176 -9.89 5.26 17.68
CA VAL A 176 -10.72 5.91 16.67
C VAL A 176 -11.05 7.35 17.07
N VAL A 177 -11.39 7.55 18.34
CA VAL A 177 -11.70 8.90 18.87
C VAL A 177 -10.44 9.77 18.85
N GLN A 178 -9.26 9.20 19.24
CA GLN A 178 -7.99 9.91 19.16
C GLN A 178 -7.65 10.27 17.70
N ALA A 179 -7.72 9.30 16.79
CA ALA A 179 -7.43 9.50 15.37
C ALA A 179 -8.37 10.56 14.76
N ARG A 180 -9.63 10.61 15.17
CA ARG A 180 -10.57 11.64 14.72
C ARG A 180 -10.13 13.03 15.16
N LYS A 181 -9.70 13.21 16.39
CA LYS A 181 -9.16 14.50 16.88
C LYS A 181 -7.91 14.91 16.11
N PHE A 182 -7.04 13.96 15.74
CA PHE A 182 -5.86 14.24 14.94
C PHE A 182 -6.21 14.63 13.50
N PHE A 183 -7.19 13.95 12.90
CA PHE A 183 -7.71 14.31 11.58
C PHE A 183 -8.24 15.74 11.55
N ASP A 184 -9.13 16.08 12.50
CA ASP A 184 -9.70 17.42 12.61
C ASP A 184 -8.62 18.49 12.89
N TYR A 185 -7.62 18.16 13.72
CA TYR A 185 -6.51 19.04 14.01
C TYR A 185 -5.66 19.34 12.75
N VAL A 186 -5.29 18.31 11.97
CA VAL A 186 -4.46 18.53 10.77
C VAL A 186 -5.21 19.37 9.75
N ILE A 187 -6.50 19.15 9.54
CA ILE A 187 -7.33 19.97 8.65
C ILE A 187 -7.39 21.43 9.13
N ALA A 188 -7.51 21.65 10.44
CA ALA A 188 -7.55 23.01 10.99
C ALA A 188 -6.19 23.72 10.99
N LYS A 189 -5.10 22.94 11.01
CA LYS A 189 -3.73 23.47 11.13
C LYS A 189 -3.07 23.77 9.79
N SER A 190 -3.39 23.00 8.75
CA SER A 190 -2.75 23.06 7.45
C SER A 190 -3.76 23.17 6.33
N ASP A 191 -3.35 23.77 5.22
CA ASP A 191 -4.19 23.90 4.03
C ASP A 191 -3.52 23.24 2.83
N HIS A 192 -4.24 22.31 2.19
CA HIS A 192 -3.74 21.70 0.96
C HIS A 192 -3.53 22.76 -0.13
N TYR A 193 -2.38 22.75 -0.78
CA TYR A 193 -1.99 23.76 -1.77
C TYR A 193 -3.03 24.01 -2.87
N SER A 194 -3.87 23.02 -3.20
CA SER A 194 -4.92 23.18 -4.20
C SER A 194 -5.99 24.20 -3.84
N LYS A 195 -6.07 24.63 -2.58
CA LYS A 195 -6.93 25.75 -2.17
C LYS A 195 -6.42 27.10 -2.67
N PHE A 196 -5.12 27.21 -2.96
CA PHE A 196 -4.44 28.45 -3.35
C PHE A 196 -3.95 28.43 -4.80
N GLY A 197 -4.13 27.32 -5.51
CA GLY A 197 -3.65 27.17 -6.88
C GLY A 197 -3.26 25.73 -7.17
N SER A 198 -2.46 25.52 -8.20
CA SER A 198 -2.08 24.19 -8.68
C SER A 198 -0.68 23.74 -8.29
N THR A 199 0.08 24.59 -7.58
CA THR A 199 1.49 24.31 -7.27
C THR A 199 1.71 24.34 -5.75
N PRO A 200 2.37 23.34 -5.16
CA PRO A 200 2.75 23.38 -3.75
C PRO A 200 3.66 24.57 -3.47
N GLN A 201 3.42 25.29 -2.38
CA GLN A 201 4.26 26.40 -1.92
C GLN A 201 5.56 25.90 -1.27
N GLY A 202 5.52 24.68 -0.72
CA GLY A 202 6.65 24.00 -0.08
C GLY A 202 7.28 22.92 -0.95
N LYS A 203 8.24 22.22 -0.37
CA LYS A 203 9.01 21.18 -1.08
C LYS A 203 8.26 19.84 -1.21
N CYS A 204 7.10 19.68 -0.55
CA CYS A 204 6.28 18.46 -0.59
C CYS A 204 7.07 17.16 -0.29
N TRP A 205 7.88 17.21 0.76
CA TRP A 205 8.70 16.07 1.19
C TRP A 205 7.90 14.96 1.88
N GLY A 206 6.64 15.23 2.20
CA GLY A 206 5.86 14.38 3.07
C GLY A 206 6.37 14.44 4.50
N SER A 207 6.58 15.66 5.02
CA SER A 207 7.18 15.90 6.33
C SER A 207 6.13 16.40 7.34
N ALA A 208 6.03 15.67 8.47
CA ALA A 208 5.18 16.06 9.58
C ALA A 208 5.58 17.41 10.20
N SER A 209 6.88 17.67 10.31
CA SER A 209 7.40 18.92 10.86
C SER A 209 7.17 20.11 9.92
N GLU A 210 7.33 19.94 8.60
CA GLU A 210 7.04 20.98 7.61
C GLU A 210 5.54 21.31 7.61
N CYS A 211 4.66 20.31 7.73
CA CYS A 211 3.22 20.52 7.83
C CYS A 211 2.82 21.38 9.04
N LEU A 212 3.57 21.33 10.15
CA LEU A 212 3.32 22.18 11.31
C LEU A 212 3.66 23.66 11.07
N LEU A 213 4.53 23.95 10.10
CA LEU A 213 5.05 25.30 9.85
C LEU A 213 4.19 26.11 8.90
N GLY A 214 3.37 25.46 8.06
CA GLY A 214 2.85 26.16 6.93
C GLY A 214 1.42 25.93 6.50
N THR A 215 1.07 26.70 5.51
CA THR A 215 -0.07 26.61 4.63
C THR A 215 0.43 26.22 3.24
N GLY A 216 -0.42 25.59 2.43
CA GLY A 216 -0.05 25.16 1.08
C GLY A 216 0.68 23.83 1.03
N ASP A 217 0.49 23.00 2.04
CA ASP A 217 1.03 21.66 2.13
C ASP A 217 0.46 20.72 1.06
N CYS A 218 1.20 19.70 0.69
CA CYS A 218 0.66 18.62 -0.14
C CYS A 218 0.03 17.51 0.69
N CYS A 219 -0.70 16.61 0.01
CA CYS A 219 -1.35 15.50 0.69
C CYS A 219 -0.36 14.67 1.53
N THR A 220 0.88 14.50 1.08
CA THR A 220 1.87 13.70 1.79
C THR A 220 2.32 14.36 3.08
N ASP A 221 2.45 15.69 3.13
CA ASP A 221 2.81 16.43 4.35
C ASP A 221 1.68 16.34 5.40
N GLN A 222 0.43 16.58 4.98
CA GLN A 222 -0.74 16.42 5.86
C GLN A 222 -0.87 15.01 6.42
N HIS A 223 -0.68 13.99 5.57
CA HIS A 223 -0.75 12.60 5.99
C HIS A 223 0.43 12.21 6.90
N ALA A 224 1.63 12.75 6.67
CA ALA A 224 2.79 12.52 7.53
C ALA A 224 2.54 13.05 8.96
N LEU A 225 1.97 14.24 9.09
CA LEU A 225 1.61 14.78 10.41
C LEU A 225 0.55 13.93 11.11
N PHE A 226 -0.50 13.51 10.39
CA PHE A 226 -1.51 12.63 10.95
C PHE A 226 -0.91 11.30 11.44
N ILE A 227 -0.02 10.67 10.64
CA ILE A 227 0.64 9.43 10.98
C ILE A 227 1.52 9.61 12.24
N ALA A 228 2.29 10.69 12.30
CA ALA A 228 3.14 10.98 13.45
C ALA A 228 2.33 11.19 14.74
N LEU A 229 1.19 11.90 14.68
CA LEU A 229 0.29 12.07 15.82
C LEU A 229 -0.32 10.74 16.30
N CYS A 230 -0.73 9.87 15.37
CA CYS A 230 -1.21 8.52 15.71
C CYS A 230 -0.12 7.70 16.42
N ARG A 231 1.09 7.67 15.84
CA ARG A 231 2.23 6.92 16.40
C ARG A 231 2.67 7.45 17.76
N ALA A 232 2.62 8.76 17.98
CA ALA A 232 2.89 9.38 19.29
C ALA A 232 1.98 8.83 20.40
N ARG A 233 0.77 8.39 20.05
CA ARG A 233 -0.18 7.77 20.98
C ARG A 233 -0.20 6.25 20.92
N GLY A 234 0.77 5.65 20.23
CA GLY A 234 0.88 4.20 20.09
C GLY A 234 -0.21 3.60 19.21
N ILE A 235 -0.78 4.36 18.29
CA ILE A 235 -1.73 3.89 17.27
C ILE A 235 -0.96 3.53 16.01
N PRO A 236 -0.92 2.26 15.59
CA PRO A 236 -0.24 1.89 14.35
C PRO A 236 -0.84 2.63 13.17
N CYS A 237 0.02 3.28 12.38
CA CYS A 237 -0.43 4.06 11.25
C CYS A 237 0.59 4.01 10.12
N ARG A 238 0.12 3.87 8.87
CA ARG A 238 0.95 3.73 7.68
C ARG A 238 0.50 4.60 6.53
N LEU A 239 1.44 4.98 5.68
CA LEU A 239 1.19 5.71 4.45
C LEU A 239 0.89 4.72 3.33
N ILE A 240 -0.18 4.97 2.58
CA ILE A 240 -0.57 4.21 1.40
C ILE A 240 -0.25 5.03 0.15
N TYR A 241 0.33 4.36 -0.84
CA TYR A 241 0.55 4.91 -2.18
C TYR A 241 -0.52 4.43 -3.11
N GLY A 242 -1.10 5.34 -3.86
CA GLY A 242 -2.15 5.01 -4.78
C GLY A 242 -2.28 5.96 -5.97
N SER A 243 -3.27 5.65 -6.78
CA SER A 243 -3.74 6.48 -7.88
C SER A 243 -5.25 6.64 -7.79
N ARG A 244 -5.76 7.75 -8.28
CA ARG A 244 -7.20 7.95 -8.41
C ARG A 244 -7.62 7.73 -9.86
N LEU A 245 -8.38 6.67 -10.10
CA LEU A 245 -9.01 6.38 -11.39
C LEU A 245 -10.22 7.33 -11.56
N ASN A 246 -9.95 8.53 -12.09
CA ASN A 246 -10.99 9.54 -12.24
C ASN A 246 -11.88 9.21 -13.44
N PRO A 247 -13.21 9.07 -13.28
CA PRO A 247 -14.14 8.76 -14.38
C PRO A 247 -13.99 9.63 -15.65
N LYS A 248 -13.54 10.89 -15.48
CA LYS A 248 -13.29 11.81 -16.61
C LYS A 248 -12.17 11.35 -17.55
N ASN A 249 -11.31 10.45 -17.06
CA ASN A 249 -10.16 9.92 -17.81
C ASN A 249 -10.37 8.46 -18.26
N GLU A 250 -11.56 7.91 -18.08
CA GLU A 250 -11.89 6.57 -18.56
C GLU A 250 -11.67 6.44 -20.06
N GLY A 251 -11.02 5.36 -20.50
CA GLY A 251 -10.67 5.08 -21.89
C GLY A 251 -9.55 5.95 -22.45
N LYS A 252 -8.93 6.83 -21.66
CA LYS A 252 -7.85 7.72 -22.11
C LYS A 252 -6.50 7.27 -21.53
N ASP A 253 -5.47 7.39 -22.35
CA ASP A 253 -4.09 7.25 -21.89
C ASP A 253 -3.68 8.48 -21.08
N HIS A 254 -3.34 8.30 -19.81
CA HIS A 254 -2.91 9.38 -18.93
C HIS A 254 -2.05 8.84 -17.79
N ASP A 255 -1.28 9.71 -17.12
CA ASP A 255 -0.73 9.39 -15.81
C ASP A 255 -1.73 9.87 -14.74
N PRO A 256 -2.34 8.97 -13.94
CA PRO A 256 -3.29 9.36 -12.91
C PRO A 256 -2.62 10.16 -11.77
N GLY A 257 -1.30 10.33 -11.85
CA GLY A 257 -0.50 10.96 -10.83
C GLY A 257 -0.39 10.13 -9.56
N TYR A 258 0.23 10.74 -8.58
CA TYR A 258 0.38 10.18 -7.25
C TYR A 258 -0.76 10.67 -6.35
N ARG A 259 -1.29 9.76 -5.57
CA ARG A 259 -2.16 10.05 -4.43
C ARG A 259 -1.69 9.20 -3.26
N CYS A 260 -1.86 9.72 -2.07
CA CYS A 260 -1.61 8.94 -0.86
C CYS A 260 -2.77 9.13 0.12
N TRP A 261 -2.84 8.24 1.08
CA TRP A 261 -3.75 8.32 2.22
C TRP A 261 -3.20 7.46 3.35
N PRO A 262 -3.49 7.76 4.61
CA PRO A 262 -3.13 6.90 5.72
C PRO A 262 -4.17 5.81 5.97
N LYS A 263 -3.72 4.75 6.63
CA LYS A 263 -4.56 3.80 7.35
C LYS A 263 -4.04 3.69 8.76
N PHE A 264 -4.92 3.83 9.75
CA PHE A 264 -4.59 3.51 11.14
C PHE A 264 -5.24 2.21 11.57
N TYR A 265 -4.65 1.52 12.52
CA TYR A 265 -5.19 0.27 13.04
C TYR A 265 -5.98 0.51 14.32
N ALA A 266 -7.19 -0.05 14.36
CA ALA A 266 -8.04 -0.05 15.54
C ALA A 266 -8.48 -1.49 15.86
N PRO A 267 -8.12 -2.05 17.04
CA PRO A 267 -8.51 -3.40 17.42
C PRO A 267 -10.03 -3.57 17.38
N GLY A 268 -10.48 -4.66 16.76
CA GLY A 268 -11.91 -4.91 16.49
C GLY A 268 -12.44 -4.35 15.17
N LEU A 269 -11.75 -3.36 14.58
CA LEU A 269 -12.10 -2.78 13.28
C LEU A 269 -11.07 -3.07 12.18
N GLY A 270 -9.82 -3.38 12.55
CA GLY A 270 -8.74 -3.56 11.61
C GLY A 270 -8.15 -2.24 11.10
N TRP A 271 -7.68 -2.23 9.85
CA TRP A 271 -7.08 -1.06 9.21
C TRP A 271 -8.15 -0.11 8.66
N VAL A 272 -8.25 1.06 9.26
CA VAL A 272 -9.23 2.11 8.94
C VAL A 272 -8.60 3.12 8.00
N PRO A 273 -9.08 3.28 6.75
CA PRO A 273 -8.58 4.26 5.81
C PRO A 273 -9.17 5.65 6.09
N LEU A 274 -8.41 6.68 5.71
CA LEU A 274 -8.88 8.07 5.72
C LEU A 274 -8.07 8.90 4.70
N ASP A 275 -8.54 10.09 4.37
CA ASP A 275 -7.80 11.01 3.51
C ASP A 275 -7.94 12.44 4.05
N VAL A 276 -6.91 12.92 4.76
CA VAL A 276 -6.87 14.26 5.35
C VAL A 276 -6.98 15.32 4.27
N SER A 277 -6.25 15.19 3.16
CA SER A 277 -6.22 16.20 2.11
C SER A 277 -7.55 16.31 1.35
N SER A 278 -8.23 15.19 1.16
CA SER A 278 -9.59 15.20 0.61
C SER A 278 -10.59 15.78 1.61
N GLY A 279 -10.46 15.49 2.90
CA GLY A 279 -11.25 16.09 3.96
C GLY A 279 -11.06 17.61 4.02
N ASP A 280 -9.80 18.06 3.97
CA ASP A 280 -9.43 19.47 3.98
C ASP A 280 -10.03 20.27 2.80
N THR A 281 -10.15 19.66 1.64
CA THR A 281 -10.73 20.29 0.45
C THR A 281 -12.24 20.07 0.28
N ALA A 282 -12.86 19.24 1.11
CA ALA A 282 -14.29 18.85 0.98
C ALA A 282 -15.27 19.80 1.68
N GLY A 283 -14.80 20.77 2.48
CA GLY A 283 -15.65 21.67 3.27
C GLY A 283 -16.55 20.89 4.24
N ASP A 284 -17.84 21.14 4.22
CA ASP A 284 -18.82 20.51 5.14
C ASP A 284 -18.86 18.97 5.06
N ARG A 285 -18.31 18.40 4.00
CA ARG A 285 -18.22 16.94 3.82
C ARG A 285 -16.89 16.33 4.31
N ALA A 286 -16.08 17.08 5.04
CA ALA A 286 -14.78 16.59 5.55
C ALA A 286 -14.90 15.27 6.31
N ALA A 287 -15.96 15.10 7.09
CA ALA A 287 -16.22 13.91 7.89
C ALA A 287 -16.35 12.61 7.06
N GLU A 288 -16.76 12.70 5.80
CA GLU A 288 -16.88 11.53 4.91
C GLU A 288 -15.53 10.87 4.58
N TRP A 289 -14.43 11.62 4.75
CA TRP A 289 -13.06 11.16 4.47
C TRP A 289 -12.37 10.57 5.69
N PHE A 290 -13.04 10.51 6.83
CA PHE A 290 -12.57 9.78 8.00
C PHE A 290 -13.26 8.41 8.08
N GLY A 291 -12.51 7.35 7.86
CA GLY A 291 -13.06 6.00 7.69
C GLY A 291 -13.69 5.76 6.31
N GLY A 292 -13.50 6.67 5.35
CA GLY A 292 -14.11 6.59 4.03
C GLY A 292 -13.09 6.77 2.89
N LEU A 293 -13.26 5.98 1.82
CA LEU A 293 -12.54 6.12 0.56
C LEU A 293 -13.45 5.77 -0.61
N ASP A 294 -13.32 6.50 -1.72
CA ASP A 294 -14.00 6.16 -2.96
C ASP A 294 -13.42 4.90 -3.62
N ASP A 295 -14.20 4.23 -4.44
CA ASP A 295 -13.85 3.02 -5.17
C ASP A 295 -12.82 3.25 -6.29
N GLY A 296 -12.60 4.51 -6.69
CA GLY A 296 -11.57 4.88 -7.67
C GLY A 296 -10.13 4.92 -7.09
N ARG A 297 -9.93 4.64 -5.80
CA ARG A 297 -8.61 4.65 -5.15
C ARG A 297 -7.88 3.32 -5.33
N LEU A 298 -7.08 3.21 -6.40
CA LEU A 298 -6.25 2.04 -6.64
C LEU A 298 -4.99 2.11 -5.78
N GLU A 299 -4.81 1.12 -4.91
CA GLU A 299 -3.68 1.01 -3.99
C GLU A 299 -2.52 0.23 -4.63
N TRP A 300 -1.31 0.79 -4.56
CA TRP A 300 -0.09 0.20 -5.12
C TRP A 300 0.81 -0.38 -4.04
N ALA A 301 1.18 0.43 -3.07
CA ALA A 301 2.10 0.04 -2.01
C ALA A 301 1.85 0.81 -0.71
N GLU A 302 2.61 0.50 0.32
CA GLU A 302 2.55 1.15 1.62
C GLU A 302 3.94 1.34 2.23
N GLY A 303 4.07 2.29 3.14
CA GLY A 303 5.29 2.55 3.88
C GLY A 303 6.15 3.65 3.28
N ARG A 304 7.37 3.78 3.78
CA ARG A 304 8.43 4.69 3.29
C ARG A 304 9.77 3.98 3.43
N ASP A 305 10.83 4.60 2.91
CA ASP A 305 12.18 4.11 3.15
C ASP A 305 12.35 2.66 2.66
N PHE A 306 12.05 2.42 1.39
CA PHE A 306 11.93 1.08 0.81
C PHE A 306 13.26 0.35 0.70
N ASP A 307 13.27 -0.90 1.10
CA ASP A 307 14.35 -1.85 0.85
C ASP A 307 14.04 -2.64 -0.43
N LEU A 308 14.34 -2.05 -1.59
CA LEU A 308 14.06 -2.67 -2.88
C LEU A 308 14.97 -3.89 -3.13
N GLU A 309 14.39 -4.97 -3.68
CA GLU A 309 15.11 -6.17 -4.09
C GLU A 309 15.03 -6.37 -5.62
N PRO A 310 16.15 -6.64 -6.33
CA PRO A 310 17.54 -6.51 -5.84
C PRO A 310 17.82 -5.10 -5.30
N ARG A 311 18.78 -5.01 -4.37
CA ARG A 311 19.05 -3.76 -3.67
C ARG A 311 19.35 -2.61 -4.63
N SER A 312 18.64 -1.49 -4.46
CA SER A 312 18.90 -0.22 -5.13
C SER A 312 20.19 0.44 -4.61
N SER A 313 20.76 1.33 -5.39
CA SER A 313 22.01 2.04 -5.03
C SER A 313 21.82 2.97 -3.84
N VAL A 314 20.63 3.55 -3.72
CA VAL A 314 20.19 4.33 -2.58
C VAL A 314 18.87 3.77 -2.09
N ARG A 315 18.57 3.93 -0.83
CA ARG A 315 17.28 3.57 -0.25
C ARG A 315 16.25 4.65 -0.57
N PRO A 316 15.25 4.37 -1.45
CA PRO A 316 14.27 5.39 -1.80
C PRO A 316 13.31 5.66 -0.65
N ASP A 317 13.20 6.92 -0.25
CA ASP A 317 12.27 7.33 0.80
C ASP A 317 10.82 7.31 0.29
N LEU A 318 10.55 8.01 -0.82
CA LEU A 318 9.26 8.03 -1.49
C LEU A 318 9.38 7.44 -2.90
N VAL A 319 8.48 6.52 -3.24
CA VAL A 319 8.40 5.94 -4.58
C VAL A 319 7.03 6.28 -5.18
N ILE A 320 6.97 7.41 -5.88
CA ILE A 320 5.71 8.01 -6.36
C ILE A 320 5.10 7.24 -7.56
N ARG A 321 5.92 6.69 -8.44
CA ARG A 321 5.48 6.00 -9.66
C ARG A 321 6.19 4.67 -9.89
N GLY A 322 7.34 4.49 -9.30
CA GLY A 322 8.33 3.46 -9.47
C GLY A 322 9.71 4.03 -9.18
N TRP A 323 10.73 3.21 -9.28
CA TRP A 323 12.12 3.61 -9.08
C TRP A 323 12.97 3.11 -10.24
N VAL A 324 13.78 3.97 -10.80
CA VAL A 324 14.69 3.62 -11.91
C VAL A 324 16.09 4.10 -11.57
N GLU A 325 17.07 3.30 -11.94
CA GLU A 325 18.48 3.61 -11.86
C GLU A 325 19.16 3.36 -13.20
N VAL A 326 20.08 4.25 -13.54
CA VAL A 326 21.00 4.12 -14.68
C VAL A 326 22.42 4.15 -14.14
N ASP A 327 23.20 3.11 -14.40
CA ASP A 327 24.56 2.92 -13.89
C ASP A 327 24.66 3.17 -12.37
N GLY A 328 23.68 2.65 -11.63
CA GLY A 328 23.61 2.76 -10.18
C GLY A 328 23.25 4.16 -9.66
N LYS A 329 22.76 5.06 -10.50
CA LYS A 329 22.29 6.39 -10.08
C LYS A 329 20.80 6.54 -10.30
N PRO A 330 20.05 7.21 -9.40
CA PRO A 330 18.64 7.49 -9.59
C PRO A 330 18.38 8.19 -10.91
N HIS A 331 17.35 7.73 -11.64
CA HIS A 331 16.92 8.28 -12.91
C HIS A 331 15.42 8.55 -12.90
N SER A 332 15.03 9.79 -13.12
CA SER A 332 13.61 10.23 -13.01
C SER A 332 12.88 10.30 -14.36
N ALA A 333 13.61 10.20 -15.47
CA ALA A 333 13.02 10.31 -16.80
C ALA A 333 12.42 8.97 -17.25
N PHE A 334 11.22 8.68 -16.78
CA PHE A 334 10.39 7.59 -17.26
C PHE A 334 8.92 7.99 -17.23
N ASP A 335 8.16 7.47 -18.18
CA ASP A 335 6.71 7.67 -18.21
C ASP A 335 6.00 6.49 -17.57
N ARG A 336 4.88 6.82 -16.92
CA ARG A 336 3.83 5.87 -16.58
C ARG A 336 2.55 6.29 -17.28
N VAL A 337 1.95 5.38 -18.01
CA VAL A 337 0.63 5.59 -18.64
C VAL A 337 -0.33 4.55 -18.09
N VAL A 338 -1.52 5.00 -17.73
CA VAL A 338 -2.62 4.14 -17.26
C VAL A 338 -3.82 4.43 -18.14
N ASN A 339 -4.38 3.38 -18.72
CA ASN A 339 -5.69 3.39 -19.36
C ASN A 339 -6.60 2.47 -18.57
N PHE A 340 -7.83 2.86 -18.32
CA PHE A 340 -8.76 2.02 -17.58
C PHE A 340 -10.19 2.17 -18.13
N SER A 341 -10.98 1.13 -17.96
CA SER A 341 -12.43 1.14 -18.11
C SER A 341 -13.10 0.62 -16.85
N ARG A 342 -14.32 1.06 -16.61
CA ARG A 342 -15.20 0.48 -15.61
C ARG A 342 -16.10 -0.51 -16.31
N ASP A 343 -16.04 -1.74 -15.88
CA ASP A 343 -16.96 -2.76 -16.35
C ASP A 343 -18.25 -2.65 -15.54
N GLU A 344 -19.40 -2.82 -16.20
CA GLU A 344 -20.67 -2.92 -15.47
C GLU A 344 -20.54 -4.08 -14.47
N SER A 345 -20.74 -3.79 -13.18
CA SER A 345 -20.68 -4.83 -12.15
C SER A 345 -21.59 -5.98 -12.56
N PRO A 346 -21.09 -7.22 -12.62
CA PRO A 346 -21.96 -8.35 -12.84
C PRO A 346 -22.99 -8.34 -11.71
N SER A 347 -24.28 -8.21 -12.06
CA SER A 347 -25.37 -8.24 -11.11
C SER A 347 -25.17 -9.44 -10.18
N MET A 348 -25.27 -9.24 -8.86
CA MET A 348 -24.99 -10.24 -7.80
C MET A 348 -25.66 -11.62 -7.98
N SER A 349 -26.47 -11.81 -9.03
CA SER A 349 -27.13 -13.09 -9.34
C SER A 349 -26.21 -14.15 -9.99
N ARG A 350 -24.95 -13.86 -10.29
CA ARG A 350 -24.02 -14.83 -10.91
C ARG A 350 -22.78 -15.20 -10.10
N VAL A 351 -22.58 -14.67 -8.91
CA VAL A 351 -21.41 -14.98 -8.08
C VAL A 351 -21.69 -16.09 -7.04
N GLY A 352 -22.87 -16.70 -7.12
CA GLY A 352 -23.23 -17.83 -6.27
C GLY A 352 -22.82 -19.17 -6.86
N ALA A 353 -21.59 -19.44 -7.17
CA ALA A 353 -20.98 -20.77 -7.35
C ALA A 353 -19.56 -20.72 -7.97
N VAL A 354 -18.64 -20.05 -7.33
CA VAL A 354 -17.23 -20.42 -7.50
C VAL A 354 -16.69 -20.76 -6.12
N ALA A 355 -16.69 -22.07 -5.87
CA ALA A 355 -16.15 -22.66 -4.68
C ALA A 355 -14.68 -22.27 -4.46
N THR A 356 -14.39 -22.00 -3.21
CA THR A 356 -13.11 -22.11 -2.54
C THR A 356 -12.09 -23.04 -3.27
N GLU A 357 -11.38 -22.50 -4.22
CA GLU A 357 -10.06 -22.98 -4.59
C GLU A 357 -9.06 -21.85 -4.31
N ARG A 358 -8.15 -22.15 -3.37
CA ARG A 358 -6.98 -21.32 -3.12
C ARG A 358 -6.14 -21.30 -4.39
N ALA A 359 -6.36 -20.33 -5.25
CA ALA A 359 -5.46 -20.04 -6.35
C ALA A 359 -4.21 -19.38 -5.77
N SER A 360 -3.17 -20.17 -5.59
CA SER A 360 -1.81 -19.63 -5.59
C SER A 360 -1.64 -18.93 -6.93
N THR A 361 -1.50 -17.60 -6.91
CA THR A 361 -1.28 -16.80 -8.12
C THR A 361 0.05 -17.22 -8.74
N GLN A 362 0.02 -18.17 -9.67
CA GLN A 362 1.14 -18.45 -10.55
C GLN A 362 1.18 -17.31 -11.58
N VAL A 363 2.23 -16.51 -11.54
CA VAL A 363 2.56 -15.56 -12.60
C VAL A 363 2.90 -16.38 -13.84
N ALA A 364 1.95 -16.53 -14.74
CA ALA A 364 2.21 -17.16 -16.03
C ALA A 364 3.00 -16.16 -16.91
N VAL A 365 4.30 -16.34 -16.95
CA VAL A 365 5.15 -15.71 -17.98
C VAL A 365 4.95 -16.53 -19.24
N ILE A 366 4.10 -16.07 -20.15
CA ILE A 366 3.98 -16.68 -21.48
C ILE A 366 5.10 -16.10 -22.34
N GLY A 367 6.22 -16.85 -22.38
CA GLY A 367 7.27 -16.63 -23.35
C GLY A 367 6.89 -17.24 -24.72
N LYS A 368 6.98 -16.46 -25.76
CA LYS A 368 7.40 -16.86 -27.12
C LYS A 368 8.32 -15.81 -27.67
#